data_e6524a9c98b4bcc270336593bf42c271
#
_entry.id   e6524a9c98b4bcc270336593bf42c271
#
_cell.length_a   1.000
_cell.length_b   1.000
_cell.length_c   1.000
_cell.angle_alpha   90.00
_cell.angle_beta   90.00
_cell.angle_gamma   90.00
#
_symmetry.space_group_name_H-M   'P 1'
#
loop_
_entity.id
_entity.type
_entity.pdbx_description
1 polymer ?
#
loop_
_entity_poly.entity_id
_entity_poly.type
_entity_poly.pdbx_seq_one_letter_code
_entity_poly.pdbx_strand_id
1 'polypeptide(L)'
;MSVRPKKYLGQHFLTDLNIAQNIADTLSGEGYTHVLEVGPGMGVLTQYLLEKPFTTHVIEIDTESVDYLKSHFSQLEERILEGDFLKMALAEHFDAQVAVIGNFPYNISSQILFRVIEQRTRVPEFAGMFQKEVAA
;
A
#
# COMPACT_ATOMS: atom_id res chain seq x y z
N MET A 1 16.98 -3.15 -13.09
CA MET A 1 16.12 -4.22 -13.57
C MET A 1 14.69 -3.95 -13.14
N SER A 2 13.74 -3.99 -14.04
CA SER A 2 12.35 -3.72 -13.71
C SER A 2 11.63 -4.99 -13.25
N VAL A 3 10.69 -4.83 -12.33
CA VAL A 3 9.82 -5.91 -11.87
C VAL A 3 8.63 -6.00 -12.81
N ARG A 4 8.26 -7.20 -13.22
CA ARG A 4 7.09 -7.42 -14.07
C ARG A 4 5.85 -7.65 -13.23
N PRO A 5 4.68 -7.11 -13.64
CA PRO A 5 3.42 -7.43 -12.97
C PRO A 5 3.13 -8.93 -13.09
N LYS A 6 2.60 -9.51 -12.03
CA LYS A 6 2.26 -10.93 -11.98
C LYS A 6 0.75 -11.07 -11.96
N LYS A 7 0.19 -11.50 -13.09
CA LYS A 7 -1.28 -11.57 -13.27
C LYS A 7 -1.97 -12.44 -12.22
N TYR A 8 -1.35 -13.54 -11.80
CA TYR A 8 -1.94 -14.42 -10.80
C TYR A 8 -2.03 -13.80 -9.41
N LEU A 9 -1.26 -12.73 -9.17
CA LEU A 9 -1.36 -11.94 -7.94
C LEU A 9 -2.26 -10.72 -8.11
N GLY A 10 -2.84 -10.52 -9.30
CA GLY A 10 -3.68 -9.37 -9.59
C GLY A 10 -2.93 -8.07 -9.68
N GLN A 11 -1.63 -8.11 -9.93
CA GLN A 11 -0.79 -6.93 -9.96
C GLN A 11 -0.96 -6.14 -11.25
N HIS A 12 -1.19 -4.84 -11.09
CA HIS A 12 -1.21 -3.86 -12.17
C HIS A 12 -0.43 -2.65 -11.69
N PHE A 13 0.79 -2.49 -12.18
CA PHE A 13 1.63 -1.40 -11.73
C PHE A 13 1.03 -0.05 -12.15
N LEU A 14 0.96 0.87 -11.19
CA LEU A 14 0.56 2.23 -11.42
C LEU A 14 1.69 2.94 -12.17
N THR A 15 1.38 3.52 -13.34
CA THR A 15 2.37 4.17 -14.19
C THR A 15 2.15 5.68 -14.31
N ASP A 16 0.94 6.17 -14.06
CA ASP A 16 0.63 7.59 -14.15
C ASP A 16 1.04 8.29 -12.85
N LEU A 17 2.07 9.12 -12.93
CA LEU A 17 2.60 9.83 -11.76
C LEU A 17 1.63 10.86 -11.20
N ASN A 18 0.81 11.48 -12.04
CA ASN A 18 -0.18 12.44 -11.58
C ASN A 18 -1.27 11.75 -10.75
N ILE A 19 -1.70 10.58 -11.18
CA ILE A 19 -2.67 9.77 -10.43
C ILE A 19 -2.06 9.34 -9.11
N ALA A 20 -0.81 8.86 -9.11
CA ALA A 20 -0.12 8.43 -7.90
C ALA A 20 -0.01 9.59 -6.89
N GLN A 21 0.37 10.76 -7.35
CA GLN A 21 0.48 11.93 -6.47
C GLN A 21 -0.88 12.31 -5.91
N ASN A 22 -1.94 12.31 -6.74
CA ASN A 22 -3.28 12.63 -6.29
C ASN A 22 -3.78 11.63 -5.24
N ILE A 23 -3.48 10.35 -5.39
CA ILE A 23 -3.84 9.34 -4.39
C ILE A 23 -3.14 9.65 -3.05
N ALA A 24 -1.84 9.91 -3.09
CA ALA A 24 -1.09 10.26 -1.88
C ALA A 24 -1.66 11.51 -1.21
N ASP A 25 -2.08 12.49 -2.00
CA ASP A 25 -2.61 13.76 -1.49
C ASP A 25 -4.01 13.64 -0.87
N THR A 26 -4.71 12.51 -1.06
CA THR A 26 -6.03 12.31 -0.44
C THR A 26 -5.96 12.09 1.07
N LEU A 27 -4.81 11.68 1.60
CA LEU A 27 -4.66 11.45 3.03
C LEU A 27 -4.61 12.77 3.79
N SER A 28 -5.48 12.90 4.81
CA SER A 28 -5.57 14.12 5.61
C SER A 28 -4.44 14.27 6.61
N GLY A 29 -3.89 13.14 7.09
CA GLY A 29 -2.91 13.14 8.17
C GLY A 29 -3.51 13.35 9.56
N GLU A 30 -4.84 13.41 9.67
CA GLU A 30 -5.52 13.68 10.94
C GLU A 30 -5.82 12.42 11.72
N GLY A 31 -5.37 12.39 12.98
CA GLY A 31 -5.66 11.28 13.89
C GLY A 31 -4.71 10.10 13.78
N TYR A 32 -3.62 10.24 13.03
CA TYR A 32 -2.61 9.20 12.88
C TYR A 32 -1.26 9.79 12.49
N THR A 33 -0.19 9.05 12.79
CA THR A 33 1.16 9.39 12.35
C THR A 33 1.78 8.30 11.49
N HIS A 34 1.12 7.14 11.40
CA HIS A 34 1.59 6.00 10.61
C HIS A 34 0.66 5.75 9.43
N VAL A 35 1.24 5.42 8.29
CA VAL A 35 0.52 5.05 7.07
C VAL A 35 1.06 3.71 6.58
N LEU A 36 0.18 2.82 6.19
CA LEU A 36 0.53 1.53 5.59
C LEU A 36 0.05 1.50 4.14
N GLU A 37 0.99 1.40 3.22
CA GLU A 37 0.67 1.18 1.82
C GLU A 37 0.60 -0.31 1.52
N VAL A 38 -0.52 -0.76 0.96
CA VAL A 38 -0.73 -2.16 0.58
C VAL A 38 -0.37 -2.35 -0.89
N GLY A 39 0.56 -3.27 -1.15
CA GLY A 39 0.95 -3.62 -2.51
C GLY A 39 1.68 -2.52 -3.27
N PRO A 40 2.78 -2.00 -2.71
CA PRO A 40 3.49 -0.88 -3.33
C PRO A 40 4.13 -1.18 -4.68
N GLY A 41 4.35 -2.46 -5.00
CA GLY A 41 4.99 -2.84 -6.25
C GLY A 41 6.36 -2.21 -6.41
N MET A 42 6.53 -1.40 -7.44
CA MET A 42 7.79 -0.68 -7.71
C MET A 42 7.89 0.67 -6.98
N GLY A 43 6.94 0.97 -6.10
CA GLY A 43 7.01 2.16 -5.26
C GLY A 43 6.57 3.46 -5.91
N VAL A 44 5.76 3.40 -6.97
CA VAL A 44 5.29 4.61 -7.66
C VAL A 44 4.48 5.50 -6.73
N LEU A 45 3.55 4.94 -5.96
CA LEU A 45 2.80 5.67 -4.95
C LEU A 45 3.68 5.98 -3.74
N THR A 46 4.54 5.02 -3.36
CA THR A 46 5.42 5.12 -2.20
C THR A 46 6.28 6.38 -2.21
N GLN A 47 6.84 6.76 -3.37
CA GLN A 47 7.71 7.92 -3.47
C GLN A 47 7.03 9.21 -3.01
N TYR A 48 5.72 9.35 -3.27
CA TYR A 48 4.97 10.54 -2.85
C TYR A 48 4.57 10.47 -1.38
N LEU A 49 4.29 9.25 -0.87
CA LEU A 49 4.00 9.08 0.55
C LEU A 49 5.21 9.43 1.42
N LEU A 50 6.41 9.09 0.95
CA LEU A 50 7.64 9.39 1.69
C LEU A 50 7.93 10.88 1.80
N GLU A 51 7.33 11.72 0.96
CA GLU A 51 7.45 13.17 1.04
C GLU A 51 6.54 13.78 2.10
N LYS A 52 5.60 13.02 2.63
CA LYS A 52 4.62 13.49 3.63
C LYS A 52 5.20 13.40 5.05
N PRO A 53 4.62 14.15 6.01
CA PRO A 53 5.17 14.19 7.38
C PRO A 53 4.90 12.93 8.21
N PHE A 54 4.01 12.04 7.77
CA PHE A 54 3.74 10.80 8.50
C PHE A 54 4.82 9.74 8.20
N THR A 55 4.83 8.68 9.02
CA THR A 55 5.76 7.56 8.85
C THR A 55 5.13 6.51 7.95
N THR A 56 5.73 6.28 6.79
CA THR A 56 5.21 5.34 5.79
C THR A 56 5.80 3.94 5.99
N HIS A 57 4.91 2.96 6.05
CA HIS A 57 5.22 1.52 6.04
C HIS A 57 4.60 0.92 4.80
N VAL A 58 5.16 -0.17 4.31
CA VAL A 58 4.60 -0.89 3.17
C VAL A 58 4.46 -2.37 3.49
N ILE A 59 3.47 -3.03 2.90
CA ILE A 59 3.32 -4.47 2.96
C ILE A 59 3.16 -5.00 1.53
N GLU A 60 4.02 -5.95 1.17
CA GLU A 60 4.10 -6.49 -0.19
C GLU A 60 4.24 -8.00 -0.13
N ILE A 61 3.43 -8.71 -0.93
CA ILE A 61 3.43 -10.17 -0.98
C ILE A 61 4.46 -10.71 -1.98
N ASP A 62 4.83 -9.91 -2.98
CA ASP A 62 5.75 -10.33 -4.04
C ASP A 62 7.21 -10.12 -3.64
N THR A 63 7.98 -11.20 -3.57
CA THR A 63 9.38 -11.17 -3.13
C THR A 63 10.24 -10.26 -4.02
N GLU A 64 10.03 -10.29 -5.34
CA GLU A 64 10.79 -9.42 -6.25
C GLU A 64 10.54 -7.95 -5.97
N SER A 65 9.29 -7.60 -5.69
CA SER A 65 8.93 -6.22 -5.35
C SER A 65 9.52 -5.81 -4.01
N VAL A 66 9.54 -6.71 -3.02
CA VAL A 66 10.17 -6.45 -1.73
C VAL A 66 11.66 -6.15 -1.92
N ASP A 67 12.35 -6.96 -2.70
CA ASP A 67 13.78 -6.76 -2.98
C ASP A 67 14.03 -5.43 -3.70
N TYR A 68 13.18 -5.09 -4.66
CA TYR A 68 13.24 -3.81 -5.36
C TYR A 68 13.09 -2.63 -4.40
N LEU A 69 12.09 -2.70 -3.50
CA LEU A 69 11.84 -1.64 -2.53
C LEU A 69 13.02 -1.46 -1.58
N LYS A 70 13.60 -2.56 -1.11
CA LYS A 70 14.76 -2.49 -0.22
C LYS A 70 15.95 -1.81 -0.88
N SER A 71 16.16 -2.04 -2.17
CA SER A 71 17.31 -1.48 -2.88
C SER A 71 17.08 -0.05 -3.36
N HIS A 72 15.82 0.38 -3.58
CA HIS A 72 15.51 1.68 -4.17
C HIS A 72 14.89 2.68 -3.19
N PHE A 73 14.40 2.23 -2.04
CA PHE A 73 13.73 3.07 -1.06
C PHE A 73 14.35 2.88 0.32
N SER A 74 15.61 3.31 0.46
CA SER A 74 16.34 3.17 1.72
C SER A 74 15.67 3.92 2.88
N GLN A 75 14.86 4.94 2.60
CA GLN A 75 14.12 5.68 3.61
C GLN A 75 13.12 4.81 4.37
N LEU A 76 12.65 3.71 3.75
CA LEU A 76 11.73 2.78 4.40
C LEU A 76 12.40 1.99 5.52
N GLU A 77 13.71 1.75 5.40
CA GLU A 77 14.49 0.99 6.40
C GLU A 77 13.83 -0.36 6.71
N GLU A 78 13.42 -0.57 7.96
CA GLU A 78 12.77 -1.80 8.41
C GLU A 78 11.25 -1.79 8.21
N ARG A 79 10.71 -0.74 7.58
CA ARG A 79 9.27 -0.58 7.42
C ARG A 79 8.70 -1.25 6.18
N ILE A 80 9.42 -2.22 5.63
CA ILE A 80 8.95 -3.07 4.53
C ILE A 80 8.56 -4.42 5.13
N LEU A 81 7.26 -4.73 5.09
CA LEU A 81 6.74 -6.01 5.54
C LEU A 81 6.50 -6.89 4.32
N GLU A 82 7.10 -8.07 4.31
CA GLU A 82 6.80 -9.06 3.29
C GLU A 82 5.68 -9.94 3.82
N GLY A 83 4.52 -9.90 3.15
CA GLY A 83 3.38 -10.66 3.60
C GLY A 83 2.09 -10.29 2.92
N ASP A 84 1.01 -10.87 3.40
CA ASP A 84 -0.33 -10.71 2.86
C ASP A 84 -1.17 -9.86 3.82
N PHE A 85 -1.58 -8.69 3.35
CA PHE A 85 -2.43 -7.78 4.14
C PHE A 85 -3.71 -8.46 4.62
N LEU A 86 -4.26 -9.36 3.81
CA LEU A 86 -5.50 -10.08 4.17
C LEU A 86 -5.34 -10.99 5.38
N LYS A 87 -4.11 -11.34 5.72
CA LYS A 87 -3.78 -12.21 6.87
C LYS A 87 -3.14 -11.43 8.02
N MET A 88 -2.93 -10.14 7.83
CA MET A 88 -2.24 -9.29 8.81
C MET A 88 -3.21 -8.75 9.85
N ALA A 89 -2.80 -8.79 11.12
CA ALA A 89 -3.50 -8.09 12.19
C ALA A 89 -2.73 -6.80 12.49
N LEU A 90 -3.35 -5.65 12.22
CA LEU A 90 -2.68 -4.36 12.40
C LEU A 90 -2.22 -4.13 13.83
N ALA A 91 -3.00 -4.59 14.81
CA ALA A 91 -2.67 -4.41 16.21
C ALA A 91 -1.38 -5.15 16.63
N GLU A 92 -0.95 -6.15 15.86
CA GLU A 92 0.31 -6.85 16.13
C GLU A 92 1.54 -6.08 15.62
N HIS A 93 1.32 -5.13 14.71
CA HIS A 93 2.41 -4.38 14.06
C HIS A 93 2.42 -2.91 14.43
N PHE A 94 1.29 -2.36 14.87
CA PHE A 94 1.16 -0.94 15.18
C PHE A 94 0.50 -0.75 16.54
N ASP A 95 1.13 0.04 17.39
CA ASP A 95 0.60 0.38 18.71
C ASP A 95 -0.40 1.54 18.65
N ALA A 96 -0.49 2.20 17.51
CA ALA A 96 -1.31 3.40 17.32
C ALA A 96 -2.17 3.26 16.08
N GLN A 97 -2.99 4.28 15.81
CA GLN A 97 -3.80 4.35 14.60
C GLN A 97 -2.91 4.38 13.36
N VAL A 98 -3.38 3.74 12.28
CA VAL A 98 -2.66 3.66 11.02
C VAL A 98 -3.64 3.87 9.87
N ALA A 99 -3.34 4.81 8.97
CA ALA A 99 -4.10 4.96 7.74
C ALA A 99 -3.64 3.91 6.74
N VAL A 100 -4.57 3.39 5.94
CA VAL A 100 -4.27 2.38 4.93
C VAL A 100 -4.52 2.97 3.56
N ILE A 101 -3.58 2.78 2.64
CA ILE A 101 -3.64 3.34 1.30
C ILE A 101 -3.06 2.33 0.30
N GLY A 102 -3.48 2.42 -0.95
CA GLY A 102 -2.90 1.60 -2.00
C GLY A 102 -3.56 1.78 -3.34
N ASN A 103 -2.95 1.15 -4.34
CA ASN A 103 -3.51 0.96 -5.66
C ASN A 103 -3.94 -0.51 -5.72
N PHE A 104 -5.21 -0.77 -5.43
CA PHE A 104 -5.68 -2.12 -5.12
C PHE A 104 -6.01 -2.91 -6.38
N PRO A 105 -5.48 -4.15 -6.52
CA PRO A 105 -5.80 -5.01 -7.65
C PRO A 105 -7.29 -5.36 -7.68
N TYR A 106 -7.86 -5.42 -8.89
CA TYR A 106 -9.29 -5.65 -9.08
C TYR A 106 -9.80 -6.95 -8.45
N ASN A 107 -8.98 -7.99 -8.47
CA ASN A 107 -9.40 -9.33 -8.04
C ASN A 107 -9.42 -9.52 -6.51
N ILE A 108 -8.81 -8.61 -5.75
CA ILE A 108 -8.79 -8.70 -4.28
C ILE A 108 -9.27 -7.42 -3.60
N SER A 109 -9.70 -6.43 -4.36
CA SER A 109 -10.08 -5.12 -3.81
C SER A 109 -11.19 -5.22 -2.76
N SER A 110 -12.21 -6.05 -3.01
CA SER A 110 -13.31 -6.26 -2.05
C SER A 110 -12.80 -6.89 -0.75
N GLN A 111 -11.90 -7.85 -0.86
CA GLN A 111 -11.33 -8.53 0.30
C GLN A 111 -10.51 -7.56 1.14
N ILE A 112 -9.75 -6.67 0.48
CA ILE A 112 -8.96 -5.64 1.17
C ILE A 112 -9.90 -4.70 1.91
N LEU A 113 -10.98 -4.25 1.26
CA LEU A 113 -11.97 -3.38 1.89
C LEU A 113 -12.58 -4.04 3.12
N PHE A 114 -13.01 -5.30 3.01
CA PHE A 114 -13.58 -6.03 4.15
C PHE A 114 -12.56 -6.18 5.28
N ARG A 115 -11.30 -6.44 4.95
CA ARG A 115 -10.25 -6.55 5.97
C ARG A 115 -10.04 -5.23 6.71
N VAL A 116 -10.08 -4.10 5.99
CA VAL A 116 -10.01 -2.78 6.61
C VAL A 116 -11.20 -2.56 7.55
N ILE A 117 -12.41 -2.93 7.10
CA ILE A 117 -13.62 -2.80 7.92
C ILE A 117 -13.52 -3.64 9.20
N GLU A 118 -12.99 -4.86 9.11
CA GLU A 118 -12.78 -5.71 10.28
C GLU A 118 -11.85 -5.06 11.30
N GLN A 119 -10.89 -4.26 10.82
CA GLN A 119 -9.89 -3.62 11.67
C GLN A 119 -10.13 -2.10 11.83
N ARG A 120 -11.35 -1.65 11.58
CA ARG A 120 -11.70 -0.22 11.52
C ARG A 120 -11.38 0.58 12.76
N THR A 121 -11.33 -0.07 13.92
CA THR A 121 -10.98 0.64 15.17
C THR A 121 -9.54 1.12 15.17
N ARG A 122 -8.68 0.51 14.32
CA ARG A 122 -7.28 0.87 14.16
C ARG A 122 -7.05 1.79 12.95
N VAL A 123 -8.02 1.85 12.01
CA VAL A 123 -7.85 2.54 10.74
C VAL A 123 -8.77 3.76 10.66
N PRO A 124 -8.27 4.96 10.99
CA PRO A 124 -9.08 6.18 10.92
C PRO A 124 -9.32 6.67 9.48
N GLU A 125 -8.47 6.27 8.53
CA GLU A 125 -8.60 6.70 7.15
C GLU A 125 -8.14 5.59 6.21
N PHE A 126 -8.92 5.38 5.14
CA PHE A 126 -8.62 4.41 4.10
C PHE A 126 -8.78 5.10 2.75
N ALA A 127 -7.74 5.08 1.95
CA ALA A 127 -7.71 5.79 0.67
C ALA A 127 -7.04 4.93 -0.40
N GLY A 128 -7.24 5.31 -1.65
CA GLY A 128 -6.57 4.63 -2.75
C GLY A 128 -7.43 4.52 -3.98
N MET A 129 -6.94 3.75 -4.94
CA MET A 129 -7.64 3.50 -6.18
C MET A 129 -8.00 2.02 -6.27
N PHE A 130 -9.25 1.74 -6.62
CA PHE A 130 -9.70 0.37 -6.89
C PHE A 130 -9.71 0.16 -8.39
N GLN A 131 -8.86 -0.76 -8.86
CA GLN A 131 -8.79 -1.07 -10.27
C GLN A 131 -9.99 -1.91 -10.70
N LYS A 132 -10.53 -1.60 -11.88
CA LYS A 132 -11.59 -2.40 -12.49
C LYS A 132 -10.95 -3.53 -13.30
N GLU A 133 -11.66 -4.66 -13.35
CA GLU A 133 -11.28 -5.72 -14.26
C GLU A 133 -11.38 -5.20 -15.69
N VAL A 134 -10.31 -5.41 -16.45
CA VAL A 134 -10.31 -5.06 -17.88
C VAL A 134 -10.91 -6.23 -18.63
N ALA A 135 -12.01 -5.99 -19.31
CA ALA A 135 -12.66 -7.01 -20.15
C ALA A 135 -11.70 -7.39 -21.28
N ALA A 136 -11.46 -8.66 -21.41
CA ALA A 136 -10.58 -9.19 -22.45
C ALA A 136 -11.23 -9.06 -23.83
#